data_b898cbcf9d2c113bac9beeb379ca1ab4
#
_entry.id   b898cbcf9d2c113bac9beeb379ca1ab4
#
_cell.length_a   1.000
_cell.length_b   1.000
_cell.length_c   1.000
_cell.angle_alpha   90.00
_cell.angle_beta   90.00
_cell.angle_gamma   90.00
#
_symmetry.space_group_name_H-M   'P 1'
#
loop_
_entity.id
_entity.type
_entity.pdbx_description
1 polymer ?
#
loop_
_entity_poly.entity_id
_entity_poly.type
_entity_poly.pdbx_seq_one_letter_code
_entity_poly.pdbx_strand_id
1 'polypeptide(L)'
;MKKWQFNMILLPLLFTASGCGMNRQTASMEMLETETQAEERENLVLWSYYETKAQKEGLDYLVEEFNKSQQQYELSWEYIPMQDYVKKLSSVVSENDLPDLILLDNPDMPSLINSGFLEDITEQIPEKVMQDKYYPRVFDTVRSGDKIYGIPFSCNNTAIIYNKDMFDAAGLQEPETWEEFENAARILTTQGEDGHYGFVMSAAAGEQGAFQFMPWLLATGVDIQHMEDDCTREAFELIDGMIADGSMPHECLNYSQNDLTRMFLDGKAAMIENGPWAVPKLEESGINYGICPFPGDTKRGIVLGGENLALIKGKNVSGGIEVISFCSRSEIMAHIGELTGNISPVIDNAERFKQFYPQYGVFVDQMEYGISRNDIPDWKKVCQALCDSLYQLFGSEHTTDQVFDTYVLTISGQ
;
A
#
# COMPACT_ATOMS: atom_id res chain seq x y z
N MET A 1 29.22 21.20 -27.52
CA MET A 1 29.77 22.57 -27.74
C MET A 1 28.95 23.22 -28.84
N LYS A 2 28.12 24.22 -28.51
CA LYS A 2 27.73 25.37 -29.32
C LYS A 2 26.78 26.21 -28.47
N LYS A 3 27.37 27.27 -27.89
CA LYS A 3 26.64 28.35 -27.22
C LYS A 3 25.97 29.22 -28.29
N TRP A 4 24.70 29.52 -28.11
CA TRP A 4 24.04 30.60 -28.86
C TRP A 4 23.80 31.74 -27.86
N GLN A 5 24.42 32.90 -28.14
CA GLN A 5 24.15 34.17 -27.49
C GLN A 5 23.13 34.90 -28.35
N PHE A 6 22.04 35.38 -27.73
CA PHE A 6 21.15 36.35 -28.35
C PHE A 6 21.43 37.71 -27.77
N ASN A 7 21.89 38.62 -28.61
CA ASN A 7 22.05 40.06 -28.35
C ASN A 7 20.68 40.75 -28.43
N MET A 8 20.32 41.45 -27.39
CA MET A 8 19.18 42.37 -27.34
C MET A 8 19.64 43.77 -27.72
N ILE A 9 19.13 44.31 -28.84
CA ILE A 9 19.37 45.66 -29.28
C ILE A 9 18.29 46.55 -28.64
N LEU A 10 18.74 47.50 -27.82
CA LEU A 10 17.89 48.58 -27.32
C LEU A 10 17.95 49.76 -28.33
N LEU A 11 16.79 50.20 -28.80
CA LEU A 11 16.64 51.48 -29.51
C LEU A 11 15.97 52.51 -28.56
N PRO A 12 16.54 53.70 -28.36
CA PRO A 12 15.86 54.76 -27.65
C PRO A 12 15.07 55.64 -28.63
N LEU A 13 13.76 55.81 -28.38
CA LEU A 13 12.96 56.85 -29.04
C LEU A 13 12.93 58.10 -28.18
N LEU A 14 13.56 59.14 -28.70
CA LEU A 14 13.43 60.52 -28.22
C LEU A 14 12.13 61.13 -28.78
N PHE A 15 11.28 61.60 -27.87
CA PHE A 15 10.22 62.54 -28.25
C PHE A 15 10.43 63.86 -27.55
N THR A 16 10.58 64.93 -28.39
CA THR A 16 10.71 66.33 -28.01
C THR A 16 9.38 66.87 -27.55
N ALA A 17 9.40 67.64 -26.47
CA ALA A 17 8.31 68.42 -25.96
C ALA A 17 8.15 69.75 -26.76
N SER A 18 6.92 70.14 -27.06
CA SER A 18 6.54 71.56 -27.31
C SER A 18 5.29 71.81 -26.50
N GLY A 19 5.40 72.78 -25.62
CA GLY A 19 4.37 73.15 -24.68
C GLY A 19 3.28 74.05 -25.29
N CYS A 20 2.15 74.06 -24.66
CA CYS A 20 1.32 75.23 -24.43
C CYS A 20 0.42 75.05 -23.25
N GLY A 21 0.49 75.90 -22.30
CA GLY A 21 -0.21 75.81 -21.03
C GLY A 21 -1.72 76.01 -21.16
N MET A 22 -2.45 75.45 -20.27
CA MET A 22 -3.64 76.05 -19.64
C MET A 22 -4.03 75.27 -18.38
N ASN A 23 -4.20 76.09 -17.40
CA ASN A 23 -4.68 75.80 -16.05
C ASN A 23 -5.92 74.91 -15.96
N ARG A 24 -5.94 73.89 -15.08
CA ARG A 24 -7.08 73.63 -14.18
C ARG A 24 -7.01 72.32 -13.42
N GLN A 25 -7.20 72.50 -12.12
CA GLN A 25 -7.85 71.62 -11.18
C GLN A 25 -7.29 70.19 -11.00
N THR A 26 -6.58 70.09 -9.91
CA THR A 26 -6.32 68.91 -9.14
C THR A 26 -7.62 68.17 -8.86
N ALA A 27 -7.84 67.07 -9.58
CA ALA A 27 -8.65 65.98 -9.08
C ALA A 27 -7.65 64.88 -8.66
N SER A 28 -7.44 64.75 -7.38
CA SER A 28 -6.79 63.59 -6.77
C SER A 28 -7.64 62.36 -7.06
N MET A 29 -7.25 61.60 -8.08
CA MET A 29 -7.67 60.22 -8.21
C MET A 29 -6.84 59.44 -7.18
N GLU A 30 -7.43 59.19 -6.01
CA GLU A 30 -7.04 58.09 -5.15
C GLU A 30 -7.21 56.82 -5.97
N MET A 31 -6.08 56.28 -6.47
CA MET A 31 -6.02 54.89 -6.85
C MET A 31 -6.22 54.10 -5.55
N LEU A 32 -7.43 53.56 -5.35
CA LEU A 32 -7.66 52.46 -4.47
C LEU A 32 -6.78 51.28 -4.99
N GLU A 33 -5.57 51.16 -4.47
CA GLU A 33 -4.87 49.89 -4.44
C GLU A 33 -5.75 48.97 -3.60
N THR A 34 -6.61 48.19 -4.24
CA THR A 34 -7.16 46.98 -3.65
C THR A 34 -5.97 46.04 -3.51
N GLU A 35 -5.29 46.08 -2.37
CA GLU A 35 -4.52 44.94 -1.88
C GLU A 35 -5.53 43.79 -1.82
N THR A 36 -5.52 42.94 -2.80
CA THR A 36 -6.08 41.61 -2.70
C THR A 36 -5.23 40.95 -1.60
N GLN A 37 -5.69 40.97 -0.34
CA GLN A 37 -5.23 40.06 0.67
C GLN A 37 -5.42 38.68 0.04
N ALA A 38 -4.32 38.00 -0.24
CA ALA A 38 -4.37 36.59 -0.53
C ALA A 38 -5.04 35.95 0.69
N GLU A 39 -6.24 35.42 0.54
CA GLU A 39 -6.90 34.66 1.60
C GLU A 39 -5.93 33.57 2.04
N GLU A 40 -5.63 33.54 3.32
CA GLU A 40 -4.74 32.53 3.91
C GLU A 40 -5.40 31.16 3.71
N ARG A 41 -4.67 30.24 3.08
CA ARG A 41 -5.20 28.89 2.81
C ARG A 41 -5.47 28.16 4.13
N GLU A 42 -6.54 27.40 4.17
CA GLU A 42 -6.83 26.51 5.28
C GLU A 42 -5.92 25.27 5.20
N ASN A 43 -5.18 25.00 6.29
CA ASN A 43 -4.26 23.87 6.36
C ASN A 43 -5.01 22.56 6.53
N LEU A 44 -4.62 21.55 5.77
CA LEU A 44 -5.06 20.15 5.88
C LEU A 44 -3.86 19.25 6.12
N VAL A 45 -4.00 18.30 7.02
CA VAL A 45 -2.94 17.34 7.36
C VAL A 45 -3.42 15.93 7.06
N LEU A 46 -2.60 15.19 6.30
CA LEU A 46 -2.76 13.77 6.04
C LEU A 46 -1.71 12.98 6.82
N TRP A 47 -2.10 11.99 7.61
CA TRP A 47 -1.17 11.01 8.18
C TRP A 47 -1.06 9.78 7.29
N SER A 48 0.18 9.28 7.14
CA SER A 48 0.48 8.08 6.37
C SER A 48 1.65 7.31 6.96
N TYR A 49 1.63 5.98 6.82
CA TYR A 49 2.75 5.10 7.19
C TYR A 49 3.61 4.69 5.98
N TYR A 50 3.40 5.28 4.83
CA TYR A 50 4.21 5.02 3.65
C TYR A 50 5.68 5.34 3.92
N GLU A 51 6.55 4.31 3.82
CA GLU A 51 7.95 4.46 4.25
C GLU A 51 8.97 4.30 3.12
N THR A 52 8.66 3.56 2.05
CA THR A 52 9.58 3.43 0.92
C THR A 52 9.75 4.78 0.20
N LYS A 53 10.89 4.94 -0.48
CA LYS A 53 11.14 6.15 -1.28
C LYS A 53 10.02 6.38 -2.31
N ALA A 54 9.65 5.32 -3.03
CA ALA A 54 8.60 5.35 -4.05
C ALA A 54 7.24 5.76 -3.48
N GLN A 55 6.86 5.22 -2.32
CA GLN A 55 5.62 5.59 -1.64
C GLN A 55 5.60 7.05 -1.20
N LYS A 56 6.72 7.55 -0.65
CA LYS A 56 6.86 8.97 -0.26
C LYS A 56 6.77 9.91 -1.45
N GLU A 57 7.43 9.57 -2.56
CA GLU A 57 7.35 10.32 -3.82
C GLU A 57 5.90 10.38 -4.34
N GLY A 58 5.11 9.31 -4.19
CA GLY A 58 3.69 9.31 -4.53
C GLY A 58 2.85 10.26 -3.68
N LEU A 59 3.14 10.36 -2.37
CA LEU A 59 2.46 11.31 -1.48
C LEU A 59 2.92 12.76 -1.74
N ASP A 60 4.20 12.98 -2.00
CA ASP A 60 4.73 14.29 -2.35
C ASP A 60 4.07 14.81 -3.65
N TYR A 61 3.93 13.94 -4.65
CA TYR A 61 3.20 14.24 -5.88
C TYR A 61 1.75 14.61 -5.60
N LEU A 62 1.03 13.81 -4.79
CA LEU A 62 -0.36 14.09 -4.43
C LEU A 62 -0.51 15.48 -3.82
N VAL A 63 0.33 15.80 -2.82
CA VAL A 63 0.31 17.08 -2.11
C VAL A 63 0.61 18.23 -3.07
N GLU A 64 1.66 18.10 -3.88
CA GLU A 64 2.06 19.14 -4.83
C GLU A 64 0.97 19.43 -5.86
N GLU A 65 0.39 18.39 -6.46
CA GLU A 65 -0.64 18.55 -7.49
C GLU A 65 -1.98 19.04 -6.91
N PHE A 66 -2.36 18.57 -5.71
CA PHE A 66 -3.52 19.12 -5.02
C PHE A 66 -3.35 20.60 -4.72
N ASN A 67 -2.23 21.01 -4.16
CA ASN A 67 -1.96 22.38 -3.79
C ASN A 67 -1.85 23.32 -5.01
N LYS A 68 -1.49 22.80 -6.19
CA LYS A 68 -1.53 23.54 -7.46
C LYS A 68 -2.93 23.68 -8.03
N SER A 69 -3.82 22.73 -7.76
CA SER A 69 -5.12 22.60 -8.41
C SER A 69 -6.16 23.62 -7.91
N GLN A 70 -5.96 24.18 -6.72
CA GLN A 70 -6.90 25.10 -6.07
C GLN A 70 -6.13 26.07 -5.14
N GLN A 71 -6.84 27.08 -4.54
CA GLN A 71 -6.24 28.15 -3.72
C GLN A 71 -6.84 28.26 -2.31
N GLN A 72 -7.81 27.43 -1.97
CA GLN A 72 -8.52 27.50 -0.68
C GLN A 72 -7.82 26.71 0.41
N TYR A 73 -7.24 25.55 0.07
CA TYR A 73 -6.62 24.64 1.02
C TYR A 73 -5.13 24.45 0.75
N GLU A 74 -4.37 24.12 1.78
CA GLU A 74 -2.97 23.72 1.69
C GLU A 74 -2.82 22.35 2.37
N LEU A 75 -2.66 21.30 1.58
CA LEU A 75 -2.43 19.94 2.05
C LEU A 75 -0.96 19.74 2.40
N SER A 76 -0.71 19.07 3.50
CA SER A 76 0.59 18.51 3.88
C SER A 76 0.42 17.08 4.38
N TRP A 77 1.50 16.30 4.44
CA TRP A 77 1.43 14.98 5.01
C TRP A 77 2.53 14.73 6.04
N GLU A 78 2.24 13.85 7.02
CA GLU A 78 3.15 13.44 8.08
C GLU A 78 3.33 11.93 8.07
N TYR A 79 4.58 11.50 8.21
CA TYR A 79 4.92 10.08 8.36
C TYR A 79 4.71 9.61 9.80
N ILE A 80 3.94 8.54 9.97
CA ILE A 80 3.76 7.83 11.23
C ILE A 80 4.13 6.37 11.01
N PRO A 81 5.08 5.78 11.76
CA PRO A 81 5.42 4.37 11.61
C PRO A 81 4.19 3.46 11.76
N MET A 82 4.07 2.46 10.88
CA MET A 82 2.92 1.56 10.83
C MET A 82 2.60 0.91 12.19
N GLN A 83 3.61 0.47 12.91
CA GLN A 83 3.49 -0.15 14.24
C GLN A 83 2.92 0.78 15.32
N ASP A 84 3.04 2.09 15.13
CA ASP A 84 2.57 3.10 16.08
C ASP A 84 1.28 3.78 15.62
N TYR A 85 0.83 3.50 14.39
CA TYR A 85 -0.19 4.27 13.70
C TYR A 85 -1.53 4.28 14.46
N VAL A 86 -2.13 3.11 14.66
CA VAL A 86 -3.41 2.97 15.38
C VAL A 86 -3.28 3.39 16.84
N LYS A 87 -2.14 3.10 17.48
CA LYS A 87 -1.86 3.52 18.85
C LYS A 87 -1.79 5.05 18.95
N LYS A 88 -1.13 5.71 18.00
CA LYS A 88 -1.05 7.18 17.97
C LYS A 88 -2.43 7.79 17.79
N LEU A 89 -3.25 7.28 16.85
CA LEU A 89 -4.65 7.73 16.70
C LEU A 89 -5.44 7.64 18.01
N SER A 90 -5.30 6.52 18.74
CA SER A 90 -6.04 6.28 20.00
C SER A 90 -5.49 7.06 21.19
N SER A 91 -4.24 7.51 21.15
CA SER A 91 -3.55 8.16 22.28
C SER A 91 -3.57 9.69 22.22
N VAL A 92 -4.10 10.27 21.15
CA VAL A 92 -4.20 11.73 21.03
C VAL A 92 -5.17 12.27 22.06
N VAL A 93 -4.68 13.17 22.89
CA VAL A 93 -5.45 13.74 24.04
C VAL A 93 -6.32 14.92 23.60
N SER A 94 -5.95 15.58 22.50
CA SER A 94 -6.65 16.74 21.96
C SER A 94 -7.07 16.49 20.53
N GLU A 95 -8.34 16.76 20.20
CA GLU A 95 -8.84 16.70 18.83
C GLU A 95 -8.02 17.58 17.87
N ASN A 96 -7.38 18.65 18.37
CA ASN A 96 -6.56 19.53 17.55
C ASN A 96 -5.25 18.87 17.07
N ASP A 97 -4.80 17.81 17.74
CA ASP A 97 -3.57 17.10 17.39
C ASP A 97 -3.84 15.93 16.41
N LEU A 98 -5.11 15.66 16.08
CA LEU A 98 -5.49 14.69 15.04
C LEU A 98 -5.35 15.33 13.65
N PRO A 99 -4.98 14.54 12.61
CA PRO A 99 -4.97 14.98 11.23
C PRO A 99 -6.40 15.22 10.71
N ASP A 100 -6.54 15.80 9.53
CA ASP A 100 -7.82 15.88 8.83
C ASP A 100 -8.13 14.59 8.09
N LEU A 101 -7.10 14.00 7.47
CA LEU A 101 -7.19 12.76 6.71
C LEU A 101 -6.18 11.74 7.22
N ILE A 102 -6.52 10.47 7.03
CA ILE A 102 -5.62 9.35 7.28
C ILE A 102 -5.60 8.41 6.08
N LEU A 103 -4.41 7.90 5.81
CA LEU A 103 -4.20 6.77 4.91
C LEU A 103 -3.97 5.54 5.80
N LEU A 104 -4.87 4.55 5.75
CA LEU A 104 -4.84 3.39 6.65
C LEU A 104 -5.03 2.08 5.91
N ASP A 105 -4.49 0.99 6.46
CA ASP A 105 -4.67 -0.35 5.93
C ASP A 105 -6.15 -0.78 6.01
N ASN A 106 -6.60 -1.49 5.00
CA ASN A 106 -7.99 -1.94 4.85
C ASN A 106 -8.58 -2.60 6.11
N PRO A 107 -7.90 -3.51 6.83
CA PRO A 107 -8.47 -4.20 7.99
C PRO A 107 -8.66 -3.31 9.22
N ASP A 108 -8.06 -2.11 9.24
CA ASP A 108 -8.24 -1.17 10.34
C ASP A 108 -9.57 -0.38 10.25
N MET A 109 -10.13 -0.27 9.04
CA MET A 109 -11.37 0.50 8.79
C MET A 109 -12.53 0.10 9.72
N PRO A 110 -12.91 -1.19 9.88
CA PRO A 110 -14.03 -1.55 10.74
C PRO A 110 -13.86 -1.09 12.18
N SER A 111 -12.65 -1.17 12.72
CA SER A 111 -12.35 -0.74 14.08
C SER A 111 -12.53 0.76 14.28
N LEU A 112 -12.05 1.57 13.34
CA LEU A 112 -12.13 3.03 13.41
C LEU A 112 -13.56 3.53 13.13
N ILE A 113 -14.30 2.86 12.24
CA ILE A 113 -15.72 3.13 11.99
C ILE A 113 -16.53 2.85 13.27
N ASN A 114 -16.36 1.68 13.88
CA ASN A 114 -17.11 1.26 15.06
C ASN A 114 -16.81 2.12 16.29
N SER A 115 -15.60 2.64 16.42
CA SER A 115 -15.23 3.57 17.48
C SER A 115 -15.69 5.01 17.22
N GLY A 116 -16.25 5.28 16.04
CA GLY A 116 -16.75 6.61 15.66
C GLY A 116 -15.64 7.62 15.35
N PHE A 117 -14.43 7.16 14.99
CA PHE A 117 -13.30 8.01 14.63
C PHE A 117 -13.41 8.61 13.22
N LEU A 118 -14.11 7.92 12.32
CA LEU A 118 -14.19 8.32 10.91
C LEU A 118 -15.50 9.09 10.63
N GLU A 119 -15.40 10.04 9.70
CA GLU A 119 -16.55 10.80 9.21
C GLU A 119 -17.35 9.96 8.20
N ASP A 120 -18.67 9.96 8.36
CA ASP A 120 -19.61 9.41 7.38
C ASP A 120 -19.75 10.39 6.22
N ILE A 121 -19.17 10.06 5.07
CA ILE A 121 -19.15 10.92 3.88
C ILE A 121 -20.15 10.52 2.81
N THR A 122 -21.12 9.67 3.14
CA THR A 122 -22.11 9.11 2.19
C THR A 122 -22.79 10.19 1.36
N GLU A 123 -23.23 11.29 2.02
CA GLU A 123 -23.93 12.40 1.37
C GLU A 123 -22.99 13.38 0.64
N GLN A 124 -21.70 13.40 1.04
CA GLN A 124 -20.70 14.32 0.51
C GLN A 124 -19.83 13.69 -0.58
N ILE A 125 -19.84 12.34 -0.68
CA ILE A 125 -19.02 11.67 -1.68
C ILE A 125 -19.42 12.14 -3.08
N PRO A 126 -18.48 12.64 -3.89
CA PRO A 126 -18.84 13.17 -5.20
C PRO A 126 -19.47 12.08 -6.09
N GLU A 127 -20.52 12.43 -6.84
CA GLU A 127 -21.08 11.54 -7.88
C GLU A 127 -20.00 11.02 -8.86
N LYS A 128 -18.87 11.72 -8.94
CA LYS A 128 -17.71 11.34 -9.76
C LYS A 128 -16.94 10.14 -9.20
N VAL A 129 -17.10 9.82 -7.93
CA VAL A 129 -16.58 8.59 -7.32
C VAL A 129 -17.52 7.47 -7.71
N MET A 130 -17.32 6.96 -8.91
CA MET A 130 -18.16 5.91 -9.49
C MET A 130 -17.73 4.56 -8.92
N GLN A 131 -18.49 4.07 -7.94
CA GLN A 131 -18.22 2.82 -7.21
C GLN A 131 -18.07 1.60 -8.15
N ASP A 132 -18.80 1.57 -9.25
CA ASP A 132 -18.77 0.51 -10.27
C ASP A 132 -17.45 0.44 -11.06
N LYS A 133 -16.57 1.44 -10.92
CA LYS A 133 -15.24 1.42 -11.54
C LYS A 133 -14.17 0.77 -10.67
N TYR A 134 -14.44 0.61 -9.38
CA TYR A 134 -13.51 0.00 -8.44
C TYR A 134 -13.64 -1.52 -8.43
N TYR A 135 -12.59 -2.21 -8.01
CA TYR A 135 -12.73 -3.61 -7.62
C TYR A 135 -13.75 -3.70 -6.48
N PRO A 136 -14.84 -4.48 -6.61
CA PRO A 136 -15.93 -4.47 -5.64
C PRO A 136 -15.48 -4.74 -4.21
N ARG A 137 -14.68 -5.80 -3.98
CA ARG A 137 -14.18 -6.16 -2.65
C ARG A 137 -13.24 -5.12 -2.05
N VAL A 138 -12.53 -4.36 -2.90
CA VAL A 138 -11.68 -3.25 -2.44
C VAL A 138 -12.54 -2.06 -2.04
N PHE A 139 -13.59 -1.75 -2.81
CA PHE A 139 -14.51 -0.67 -2.43
C PHE A 139 -15.32 -0.99 -1.17
N ASP A 140 -15.65 -2.26 -0.95
CA ASP A 140 -16.38 -2.67 0.26
C ASP A 140 -15.58 -2.43 1.55
N THR A 141 -14.25 -2.32 1.49
CA THR A 141 -13.42 -2.01 2.66
C THR A 141 -13.66 -0.63 3.27
N VAL A 142 -14.21 0.32 2.51
CA VAL A 142 -14.54 1.67 2.98
C VAL A 142 -15.99 1.82 3.42
N ARG A 143 -16.75 0.72 3.46
CA ARG A 143 -18.19 0.72 3.77
C ARG A 143 -18.49 0.06 5.10
N SER A 144 -19.60 0.51 5.70
CA SER A 144 -20.26 -0.19 6.80
C SER A 144 -21.78 -0.08 6.60
N GLY A 145 -22.42 -1.16 6.19
CA GLY A 145 -23.79 -1.12 5.70
C GLY A 145 -23.92 -0.23 4.47
N ASP A 146 -24.88 0.71 4.52
CA ASP A 146 -25.11 1.67 3.43
C ASP A 146 -24.21 2.93 3.51
N LYS A 147 -23.35 3.01 4.53
CA LYS A 147 -22.51 4.18 4.78
C LYS A 147 -21.11 4.03 4.20
N ILE A 148 -20.54 5.16 3.75
CA ILE A 148 -19.22 5.26 3.16
C ILE A 148 -18.36 6.16 4.04
N TYR A 149 -17.14 5.71 4.37
CA TYR A 149 -16.23 6.38 5.30
C TYR A 149 -14.88 6.79 4.68
N GLY A 150 -14.73 6.61 3.37
CA GLY A 150 -13.52 6.95 2.64
C GLY A 150 -13.59 6.51 1.19
N ILE A 151 -12.43 6.52 0.53
CA ILE A 151 -12.23 5.89 -0.78
C ILE A 151 -11.04 4.94 -0.72
N PRO A 152 -11.05 3.84 -1.50
CA PRO A 152 -9.83 3.09 -1.72
C PRO A 152 -8.80 3.99 -2.41
N PHE A 153 -7.61 4.08 -1.84
CA PHE A 153 -6.50 4.87 -2.37
C PHE A 153 -5.56 4.03 -3.23
N SER A 154 -5.27 2.84 -2.75
CA SER A 154 -4.50 1.83 -3.45
C SER A 154 -5.02 0.43 -3.13
N CYS A 155 -4.66 -0.55 -3.95
CA CYS A 155 -4.82 -1.95 -3.61
C CYS A 155 -3.55 -2.73 -3.94
N ASN A 156 -3.40 -3.86 -3.29
CA ASN A 156 -2.26 -4.72 -3.45
C ASN A 156 -2.60 -6.17 -3.05
N ASN A 157 -1.67 -7.04 -3.30
CA ASN A 157 -1.61 -8.42 -2.82
C ASN A 157 -0.15 -8.87 -2.86
N THR A 158 0.14 -10.12 -2.50
CA THR A 158 1.49 -10.66 -2.55
C THR A 158 1.61 -11.72 -3.65
N ALA A 159 2.86 -11.98 -4.05
CA ALA A 159 3.24 -13.02 -5.01
C ALA A 159 4.62 -13.55 -4.65
N ILE A 160 5.05 -14.60 -5.32
CA ILE A 160 6.42 -15.10 -5.20
C ILE A 160 7.30 -14.34 -6.18
N ILE A 161 8.30 -13.64 -5.65
CA ILE A 161 9.36 -12.99 -6.42
C ILE A 161 10.59 -13.88 -6.35
N TYR A 162 11.14 -14.27 -7.51
CA TYR A 162 12.25 -15.22 -7.59
C TYR A 162 13.40 -14.69 -8.43
N ASN A 163 14.62 -15.13 -8.11
CA ASN A 163 15.84 -14.80 -8.84
C ASN A 163 15.99 -15.73 -10.05
N LYS A 164 15.80 -15.18 -11.26
CA LYS A 164 15.87 -15.95 -12.51
C LYS A 164 17.24 -16.58 -12.75
N ASP A 165 18.31 -15.88 -12.40
CA ASP A 165 19.66 -16.42 -12.61
C ASP A 165 19.92 -17.65 -11.74
N MET A 166 19.40 -17.66 -10.49
CA MET A 166 19.49 -18.82 -9.61
C MET A 166 18.62 -19.98 -10.12
N PHE A 167 17.41 -19.69 -10.60
CA PHE A 167 16.52 -20.70 -11.19
C PHE A 167 17.11 -21.31 -12.44
N ASP A 168 17.60 -20.48 -13.36
CA ASP A 168 18.24 -20.93 -14.62
C ASP A 168 19.48 -21.78 -14.32
N ALA A 169 20.33 -21.38 -13.37
CA ALA A 169 21.51 -22.14 -12.98
C ALA A 169 21.17 -23.52 -12.38
N ALA A 170 20.03 -23.63 -11.69
CA ALA A 170 19.54 -24.88 -11.12
C ALA A 170 18.66 -25.69 -12.10
N GLY A 171 18.31 -25.13 -13.26
CA GLY A 171 17.41 -25.77 -14.23
C GLY A 171 15.96 -25.87 -13.76
N LEU A 172 15.54 -24.97 -12.89
CA LEU A 172 14.18 -24.90 -12.32
C LEU A 172 13.24 -24.05 -13.18
N GLN A 173 11.96 -24.35 -13.05
CA GLN A 173 10.86 -23.54 -13.61
C GLN A 173 10.08 -22.88 -12.46
N GLU A 174 9.22 -21.91 -12.80
CA GLU A 174 8.28 -21.32 -11.85
C GLU A 174 7.42 -22.41 -11.20
N PRO A 175 7.36 -22.50 -9.86
CA PRO A 175 6.60 -23.52 -9.18
C PRO A 175 5.09 -23.25 -9.30
N GLU A 176 4.31 -24.26 -9.67
CA GLU A 176 2.85 -24.20 -9.75
C GLU A 176 2.18 -24.89 -8.56
N THR A 177 2.87 -25.85 -7.92
CA THR A 177 2.40 -26.62 -6.77
C THR A 177 3.28 -26.43 -5.55
N TRP A 178 2.76 -26.77 -4.37
CA TRP A 178 3.56 -26.76 -3.13
C TRP A 178 4.76 -27.71 -3.19
N GLU A 179 4.58 -28.90 -3.77
CA GLU A 179 5.68 -29.85 -3.94
C GLU A 179 6.82 -29.25 -4.79
N GLU A 180 6.49 -28.60 -5.90
CA GLU A 180 7.48 -27.92 -6.76
C GLU A 180 8.14 -26.76 -6.03
N PHE A 181 7.37 -26.01 -5.22
CA PHE A 181 7.87 -24.87 -4.46
C PHE A 181 8.85 -25.29 -3.37
N GLU A 182 8.48 -26.29 -2.53
CA GLU A 182 9.39 -26.86 -1.52
C GLU A 182 10.65 -27.42 -2.14
N ASN A 183 10.51 -28.17 -3.26
CA ASN A 183 11.65 -28.72 -3.96
C ASN A 183 12.58 -27.62 -4.50
N ALA A 184 12.03 -26.55 -5.09
CA ALA A 184 12.80 -25.41 -5.55
C ALA A 184 13.51 -24.71 -4.38
N ALA A 185 12.81 -24.46 -3.28
CA ALA A 185 13.39 -23.85 -2.09
C ALA A 185 14.56 -24.68 -1.53
N ARG A 186 14.41 -26.00 -1.46
CA ARG A 186 15.47 -26.91 -0.99
C ARG A 186 16.67 -26.93 -1.91
N ILE A 187 16.45 -27.02 -3.23
CA ILE A 187 17.54 -27.02 -4.23
C ILE A 187 18.32 -25.71 -4.22
N LEU A 188 17.62 -24.59 -4.07
CA LEU A 188 18.19 -23.26 -4.05
C LEU A 188 18.79 -22.83 -2.73
N THR A 189 18.68 -23.65 -1.67
CA THR A 189 19.30 -23.35 -0.38
C THR A 189 20.78 -23.73 -0.39
N THR A 190 21.65 -22.77 -0.02
CA THR A 190 23.09 -23.02 0.14
C THR A 190 23.54 -22.66 1.54
N GLN A 191 24.44 -23.47 2.08
CA GLN A 191 24.99 -23.32 3.43
C GLN A 191 26.30 -22.53 3.41
N GLY A 192 26.62 -21.89 4.53
CA GLY A 192 27.89 -21.21 4.75
C GLY A 192 27.79 -19.68 4.79
N GLU A 193 28.93 -19.02 4.89
CA GLU A 193 29.03 -17.55 5.09
C GLU A 193 28.42 -16.76 3.90
N ASP A 194 28.61 -17.27 2.68
CA ASP A 194 28.03 -16.73 1.44
C ASP A 194 26.71 -17.44 1.05
N GLY A 195 26.14 -18.24 1.96
CA GLY A 195 24.91 -18.98 1.72
C GLY A 195 23.67 -18.10 1.57
N HIS A 196 22.64 -18.69 0.98
CA HIS A 196 21.33 -18.07 0.84
C HIS A 196 20.22 -19.08 1.11
N TYR A 197 19.06 -18.59 1.51
CA TYR A 197 17.85 -19.37 1.71
C TYR A 197 17.08 -19.52 0.39
N GLY A 198 16.43 -20.67 0.23
CA GLY A 198 15.57 -20.91 -0.93
C GLY A 198 14.33 -20.01 -0.90
N PHE A 199 13.75 -19.80 0.27
CA PHE A 199 12.59 -18.94 0.45
C PHE A 199 12.64 -18.14 1.76
N VAL A 200 12.15 -16.92 1.72
CA VAL A 200 11.99 -16.07 2.91
C VAL A 200 10.66 -15.30 2.82
N MET A 201 9.93 -15.30 3.93
CA MET A 201 8.71 -14.51 4.12
C MET A 201 8.81 -13.65 5.38
N SER A 202 7.90 -12.71 5.58
CA SER A 202 7.77 -12.02 6.85
C SER A 202 6.81 -12.79 7.75
N ALA A 203 7.31 -13.24 8.89
CA ALA A 203 6.50 -13.78 9.99
C ALA A 203 6.48 -12.81 11.18
N ALA A 204 6.76 -11.51 10.92
CA ALA A 204 6.76 -10.47 11.94
C ALA A 204 5.37 -10.34 12.58
N ALA A 205 5.33 -10.06 13.87
CA ALA A 205 4.08 -9.90 14.60
C ALA A 205 3.18 -8.80 14.02
N GLY A 206 1.87 -9.02 14.01
CA GLY A 206 0.85 -8.11 13.51
C GLY A 206 0.44 -8.38 12.06
N GLU A 207 -0.14 -7.38 11.41
CA GLU A 207 -0.73 -7.52 10.08
C GLU A 207 0.25 -8.03 9.02
N GLN A 208 1.53 -7.67 9.09
CA GLN A 208 2.52 -8.12 8.09
C GLN A 208 2.66 -9.64 8.03
N GLY A 209 2.84 -10.29 9.17
CA GLY A 209 3.00 -11.74 9.23
C GLY A 209 1.71 -12.47 8.86
N ALA A 210 0.57 -12.03 9.42
CA ALA A 210 -0.72 -12.61 9.08
C ALA A 210 -1.04 -12.44 7.58
N PHE A 211 -0.78 -11.26 7.01
CA PHE A 211 -1.01 -10.97 5.59
C PHE A 211 -0.19 -11.90 4.68
N GLN A 212 1.07 -12.19 5.04
CA GLN A 212 1.92 -13.09 4.27
C GLN A 212 1.62 -14.57 4.50
N PHE A 213 1.03 -14.95 5.63
CA PHE A 213 0.66 -16.35 5.85
C PHE A 213 -0.72 -16.71 5.25
N MET A 214 -1.60 -15.73 5.10
CA MET A 214 -2.95 -15.95 4.57
C MET A 214 -3.01 -16.62 3.19
N PRO A 215 -2.19 -16.27 2.18
CA PRO A 215 -2.23 -16.95 0.88
C PRO A 215 -2.02 -18.47 0.99
N TRP A 216 -1.13 -18.92 1.89
CA TRP A 216 -0.86 -20.34 2.14
C TRP A 216 -2.08 -21.03 2.76
N LEU A 217 -2.73 -20.41 3.75
CA LEU A 217 -3.98 -20.92 4.30
C LEU A 217 -5.09 -21.01 3.26
N LEU A 218 -5.27 -19.98 2.47
CA LEU A 218 -6.30 -19.95 1.43
C LEU A 218 -6.05 -20.97 0.31
N ALA A 219 -4.79 -21.32 0.05
CA ALA A 219 -4.42 -22.32 -0.95
C ALA A 219 -4.88 -23.74 -0.57
N THR A 220 -5.12 -24.04 0.71
CA THR A 220 -5.73 -25.32 1.16
C THR A 220 -7.20 -25.47 0.73
N GLY A 221 -7.81 -24.40 0.25
CA GLY A 221 -9.23 -24.41 -0.13
C GLY A 221 -10.19 -24.06 0.99
N VAL A 222 -9.68 -23.65 2.16
CA VAL A 222 -10.47 -23.31 3.34
C VAL A 222 -11.58 -22.28 3.01
N ASP A 223 -12.73 -22.43 3.65
CA ASP A 223 -13.77 -21.41 3.68
C ASP A 223 -13.38 -20.32 4.69
N ILE A 224 -13.35 -19.07 4.27
CA ILE A 224 -13.01 -17.93 5.13
C ILE A 224 -13.97 -17.73 6.32
N GLN A 225 -15.15 -18.34 6.28
CA GLN A 225 -16.08 -18.37 7.41
C GLN A 225 -15.74 -19.46 8.44
N HIS A 226 -14.83 -20.37 8.12
CA HIS A 226 -14.43 -21.53 8.90
C HIS A 226 -12.92 -21.74 8.86
N MET A 227 -12.16 -20.69 9.23
CA MET A 227 -10.70 -20.72 9.21
C MET A 227 -10.10 -21.77 10.17
N GLU A 228 -10.93 -22.33 11.07
CA GLU A 228 -10.57 -23.42 11.98
C GLU A 228 -10.61 -24.82 11.35
N ASP A 229 -11.02 -24.97 10.10
CA ASP A 229 -11.13 -26.25 9.41
C ASP A 229 -9.76 -26.95 9.32
N ASP A 230 -9.78 -28.29 9.48
CA ASP A 230 -8.57 -29.11 9.54
C ASP A 230 -7.70 -29.06 8.27
N CYS A 231 -8.29 -28.69 7.11
CA CYS A 231 -7.52 -28.48 5.88
C CYS A 231 -6.46 -27.38 6.00
N THR A 232 -6.64 -26.40 6.89
CA THR A 232 -5.64 -25.33 7.11
C THR A 232 -4.36 -25.85 7.75
N ARG A 233 -4.38 -27.02 8.39
CA ARG A 233 -3.19 -27.68 8.97
C ARG A 233 -2.06 -27.85 7.95
N GLU A 234 -2.40 -28.17 6.71
CA GLU A 234 -1.43 -28.39 5.63
C GLU A 234 -0.54 -27.16 5.39
N ALA A 235 -1.07 -25.94 5.58
CA ALA A 235 -0.28 -24.72 5.47
C ALA A 235 0.72 -24.57 6.62
N PHE A 236 0.36 -24.98 7.83
CA PHE A 236 1.29 -25.00 8.97
C PHE A 236 2.38 -26.05 8.77
N GLU A 237 2.03 -27.24 8.26
CA GLU A 237 2.97 -28.31 7.95
C GLU A 237 3.96 -27.92 6.86
N LEU A 238 3.51 -27.21 5.82
CA LEU A 238 4.35 -26.66 4.75
C LEU A 238 5.44 -25.75 5.33
N ILE A 239 5.05 -24.76 6.13
CA ILE A 239 5.98 -23.79 6.71
C ILE A 239 6.95 -24.47 7.69
N ASP A 240 6.45 -25.35 8.58
CA ASP A 240 7.27 -26.10 9.51
C ASP A 240 8.29 -27.00 8.78
N GLY A 241 7.86 -27.66 7.69
CA GLY A 241 8.73 -28.48 6.84
C GLY A 241 9.89 -27.68 6.24
N MET A 242 9.62 -26.47 5.74
CA MET A 242 10.65 -25.58 5.18
C MET A 242 11.61 -25.01 6.23
N ILE A 243 11.14 -24.78 7.45
CA ILE A 243 11.98 -24.41 8.59
C ILE A 243 12.87 -25.60 8.97
N ALA A 244 12.29 -26.80 9.10
CA ALA A 244 12.98 -28.00 9.53
C ALA A 244 14.06 -28.46 8.55
N ASP A 245 13.86 -28.30 7.24
CA ASP A 245 14.87 -28.64 6.23
C ASP A 245 15.89 -27.52 5.98
N GLY A 246 15.69 -26.37 6.58
CA GLY A 246 16.58 -25.20 6.52
C GLY A 246 16.43 -24.36 5.25
N SER A 247 15.42 -24.60 4.42
CA SER A 247 15.16 -23.78 3.21
C SER A 247 14.54 -22.43 3.54
N MET A 248 13.99 -22.27 4.76
CA MET A 248 13.50 -21.02 5.32
C MET A 248 14.12 -20.76 6.70
N PRO A 249 14.58 -19.51 6.99
CA PRO A 249 15.21 -19.18 8.27
C PRO A 249 14.22 -18.94 9.41
N HIS A 250 14.60 -19.31 10.62
CA HIS A 250 13.87 -18.97 11.85
C HIS A 250 13.71 -17.45 12.05
N GLU A 251 14.65 -16.66 11.54
CA GLU A 251 14.70 -15.21 11.65
C GLU A 251 13.59 -14.50 10.88
N CYS A 252 12.77 -15.20 10.11
CA CYS A 252 11.56 -14.65 9.45
C CYS A 252 10.65 -13.88 10.43
N LEU A 253 10.65 -14.24 11.72
CA LEU A 253 9.97 -13.49 12.79
C LEU A 253 10.44 -12.03 12.93
N ASN A 254 11.64 -11.72 12.48
CA ASN A 254 12.28 -10.41 12.64
C ASN A 254 12.37 -9.62 11.33
N TYR A 255 11.92 -10.21 10.22
CA TYR A 255 12.05 -9.56 8.91
C TYR A 255 10.76 -8.84 8.52
N SER A 256 10.88 -7.55 8.26
CA SER A 256 9.85 -6.77 7.58
C SER A 256 9.85 -7.08 6.08
N GLN A 257 8.78 -6.74 5.38
CA GLN A 257 8.70 -6.85 3.91
C GLN A 257 9.82 -6.08 3.20
N ASN A 258 10.29 -4.97 3.78
CA ASN A 258 11.46 -4.23 3.26
C ASN A 258 12.77 -5.00 3.47
N ASP A 259 12.89 -5.74 4.58
CA ASP A 259 14.05 -6.60 4.82
C ASP A 259 14.11 -7.73 3.80
N LEU A 260 12.97 -8.32 3.42
CA LEU A 260 12.89 -9.35 2.38
C LEU A 260 13.42 -8.84 1.05
N THR A 261 12.98 -7.63 0.64
CA THR A 261 13.47 -7.00 -0.60
C THR A 261 14.99 -6.82 -0.55
N ARG A 262 15.55 -6.38 0.60
CA ARG A 262 17.00 -6.22 0.77
C ARG A 262 17.72 -7.56 0.69
N MET A 263 17.24 -8.59 1.39
CA MET A 263 17.82 -9.94 1.35
C MET A 263 17.86 -10.51 -0.06
N PHE A 264 16.79 -10.32 -0.83
CA PHE A 264 16.73 -10.73 -2.22
C PHE A 264 17.77 -10.00 -3.09
N LEU A 265 17.89 -8.69 -2.96
CA LEU A 265 18.88 -7.88 -3.67
C LEU A 265 20.32 -8.22 -3.28
N ASP A 266 20.55 -8.57 -2.02
CA ASP A 266 21.86 -9.00 -1.49
C ASP A 266 22.19 -10.46 -1.85
N GLY A 267 21.31 -11.15 -2.59
CA GLY A 267 21.47 -12.56 -2.97
C GLY A 267 21.39 -13.53 -1.78
N LYS A 268 20.74 -13.13 -0.67
CA LYS A 268 20.55 -13.95 0.54
C LYS A 268 19.25 -14.73 0.54
N ALA A 269 18.40 -14.52 -0.43
CA ALA A 269 17.16 -15.26 -0.66
C ALA A 269 16.97 -15.49 -2.16
N ALA A 270 16.67 -16.73 -2.56
CA ALA A 270 16.39 -17.08 -3.95
C ALA A 270 14.94 -16.76 -4.34
N MET A 271 14.03 -16.91 -3.39
CA MET A 271 12.62 -16.53 -3.49
C MET A 271 12.21 -15.72 -2.27
N ILE A 272 11.35 -14.75 -2.47
CA ILE A 272 10.66 -14.02 -1.38
C ILE A 272 9.17 -13.91 -1.68
N GLU A 273 8.37 -13.87 -0.64
CA GLU A 273 7.01 -13.38 -0.75
C GLU A 273 7.00 -11.87 -0.57
N ASN A 274 6.52 -11.13 -1.57
CA ASN A 274 6.37 -9.69 -1.43
C ASN A 274 5.30 -9.14 -2.39
N GLY A 275 4.98 -7.86 -2.22
CA GLY A 275 3.97 -7.17 -3.02
C GLY A 275 4.54 -6.24 -4.08
N PRO A 276 3.66 -5.57 -4.84
CA PRO A 276 4.03 -4.70 -5.96
C PRO A 276 4.88 -3.50 -5.52
N TRP A 277 4.82 -3.08 -4.26
CA TRP A 277 5.67 -2.02 -3.68
C TRP A 277 7.18 -2.33 -3.68
N ALA A 278 7.55 -3.60 -3.84
CA ALA A 278 8.95 -4.00 -3.94
C ALA A 278 9.52 -3.76 -5.36
N VAL A 279 8.67 -3.80 -6.39
CA VAL A 279 9.07 -3.76 -7.79
C VAL A 279 9.88 -2.52 -8.17
N PRO A 280 9.55 -1.29 -7.75
CA PRO A 280 10.37 -0.12 -8.09
C PRO A 280 11.83 -0.27 -7.69
N LYS A 281 12.10 -0.86 -6.52
CA LYS A 281 13.45 -1.09 -6.02
C LYS A 281 14.17 -2.24 -6.75
N LEU A 282 13.43 -3.26 -7.17
CA LEU A 282 13.96 -4.34 -8.00
C LEU A 282 14.38 -3.82 -9.37
N GLU A 283 13.55 -3.02 -10.02
CA GLU A 283 13.84 -2.37 -11.31
C GLU A 283 15.06 -1.45 -11.21
N GLU A 284 15.14 -0.62 -10.15
CA GLU A 284 16.28 0.27 -9.92
C GLU A 284 17.61 -0.50 -9.78
N SER A 285 17.57 -1.69 -9.19
CA SER A 285 18.76 -2.53 -8.98
C SER A 285 19.27 -3.21 -10.23
N GLY A 286 18.41 -3.45 -11.21
CA GLY A 286 18.73 -4.22 -12.43
C GLY A 286 18.90 -5.73 -12.19
N ILE A 287 18.47 -6.28 -11.04
CA ILE A 287 18.49 -7.72 -10.78
C ILE A 287 17.56 -8.46 -11.76
N ASN A 288 17.98 -9.64 -12.22
CA ASN A 288 17.15 -10.48 -13.09
C ASN A 288 16.16 -11.28 -12.25
N TYR A 289 14.92 -10.79 -12.15
CA TYR A 289 13.87 -11.39 -11.33
C TYR A 289 12.65 -11.81 -12.14
N GLY A 290 11.85 -12.68 -11.57
CA GLY A 290 10.53 -13.03 -12.05
C GLY A 290 9.51 -12.89 -10.93
N ILE A 291 8.24 -12.82 -11.31
CA ILE A 291 7.11 -12.81 -10.39
C ILE A 291 6.15 -13.87 -10.85
N CYS A 292 5.83 -14.84 -10.00
CA CYS A 292 4.84 -15.86 -10.28
C CYS A 292 3.74 -15.85 -9.21
N PRO A 293 2.52 -16.33 -9.54
CA PRO A 293 1.45 -16.50 -8.58
C PRO A 293 1.89 -17.44 -7.45
N PHE A 294 1.20 -17.37 -6.31
CA PHE A 294 1.38 -18.38 -5.26
C PHE A 294 1.17 -19.78 -5.84
N PRO A 295 2.05 -20.73 -5.50
CA PRO A 295 1.82 -22.13 -5.84
C PRO A 295 0.56 -22.62 -5.11
N GLY A 296 -0.28 -23.37 -5.81
CA GLY A 296 -1.51 -23.88 -5.24
C GLY A 296 -1.32 -25.29 -4.71
N ASP A 297 -2.05 -25.61 -3.64
CA ASP A 297 -2.36 -27.00 -3.30
C ASP A 297 -3.72 -27.38 -3.92
N THR A 298 -4.82 -27.08 -3.24
CA THR A 298 -6.18 -27.29 -3.75
C THR A 298 -6.62 -26.18 -4.70
N LYS A 299 -6.24 -24.94 -4.41
CA LYS A 299 -6.50 -23.74 -5.23
C LYS A 299 -5.41 -22.70 -5.00
N ARG A 300 -5.38 -21.68 -5.83
CA ARG A 300 -4.57 -20.48 -5.54
C ARG A 300 -5.31 -19.61 -4.54
N GLY A 301 -4.63 -19.21 -3.48
CA GLY A 301 -5.16 -18.31 -2.45
C GLY A 301 -4.49 -16.95 -2.51
N ILE A 302 -5.26 -15.86 -2.44
CA ILE A 302 -4.74 -14.50 -2.33
C ILE A 302 -5.61 -13.69 -1.40
N VAL A 303 -4.96 -12.91 -0.54
CA VAL A 303 -5.60 -11.89 0.28
C VAL A 303 -5.33 -10.50 -0.28
N LEU A 304 -6.37 -9.69 -0.36
CA LEU A 304 -6.28 -8.31 -0.81
C LEU A 304 -5.82 -7.41 0.34
N GLY A 305 -4.86 -6.58 0.02
CA GLY A 305 -4.40 -5.48 0.83
C GLY A 305 -4.66 -4.14 0.14
N GLY A 306 -4.13 -3.10 0.74
CA GLY A 306 -4.18 -1.75 0.22
C GLY A 306 -4.67 -0.75 1.24
N GLU A 307 -4.60 0.48 0.85
CA GLU A 307 -4.85 1.61 1.73
C GLU A 307 -6.14 2.33 1.34
N ASN A 308 -6.83 2.79 2.37
CA ASN A 308 -8.00 3.63 2.27
C ASN A 308 -7.68 5.04 2.72
N LEU A 309 -8.17 6.04 1.99
CA LEU A 309 -8.13 7.45 2.38
C LEU A 309 -9.45 7.81 3.06
N ALA A 310 -9.38 8.18 4.33
CA ALA A 310 -10.54 8.47 5.16
C ALA A 310 -10.40 9.81 5.89
N LEU A 311 -11.54 10.42 6.27
CA LEU A 311 -11.58 11.64 7.05
C LEU A 311 -11.74 11.32 8.53
N ILE A 312 -11.03 12.05 9.37
CA ILE A 312 -11.25 12.04 10.82
C ILE A 312 -12.49 12.85 11.14
N LYS A 313 -13.36 12.27 11.95
CA LYS A 313 -14.63 12.90 12.36
C LYS A 313 -14.43 14.22 13.08
N GLY A 314 -15.23 15.21 12.70
CA GLY A 314 -15.21 16.54 13.34
C GLY A 314 -14.07 17.45 12.87
N LYS A 315 -13.27 17.02 11.89
CA LYS A 315 -12.22 17.84 11.28
C LYS A 315 -12.75 18.63 10.07
N ASN A 316 -11.88 19.20 9.24
CA ASN A 316 -12.31 19.98 8.08
C ASN A 316 -12.92 19.08 6.98
N VAL A 317 -14.23 18.80 7.10
CA VAL A 317 -14.95 17.93 6.16
C VAL A 317 -14.91 18.49 4.74
N SER A 318 -15.13 19.80 4.56
CA SER A 318 -15.13 20.40 3.22
C SER A 318 -13.78 20.27 2.53
N GLY A 319 -12.70 20.58 3.23
CA GLY A 319 -11.34 20.42 2.71
C GLY A 319 -10.99 18.95 2.44
N GLY A 320 -11.38 18.06 3.36
CA GLY A 320 -11.16 16.62 3.20
C GLY A 320 -11.89 16.04 1.99
N ILE A 321 -13.12 16.46 1.71
CA ILE A 321 -13.88 16.05 0.52
C ILE A 321 -13.23 16.58 -0.78
N GLU A 322 -12.64 17.77 -0.75
CA GLU A 322 -11.87 18.27 -1.91
C GLU A 322 -10.64 17.38 -2.18
N VAL A 323 -9.91 16.95 -1.13
CA VAL A 323 -8.79 16.01 -1.29
C VAL A 323 -9.28 14.66 -1.82
N ILE A 324 -10.35 14.08 -1.26
CA ILE A 324 -10.95 12.83 -1.75
C ILE A 324 -11.37 12.95 -3.22
N SER A 325 -12.03 14.05 -3.57
CA SER A 325 -12.46 14.32 -4.96
C SER A 325 -11.28 14.44 -5.91
N PHE A 326 -10.20 15.05 -5.47
CA PHE A 326 -8.96 15.15 -6.23
C PHE A 326 -8.29 13.80 -6.42
N CYS A 327 -8.14 13.04 -5.35
CA CYS A 327 -7.56 11.69 -5.37
C CYS A 327 -8.34 10.71 -6.26
N SER A 328 -9.68 10.83 -6.30
CA SER A 328 -10.54 9.93 -7.10
C SER A 328 -10.47 10.19 -8.61
N ARG A 329 -9.72 11.19 -9.08
CA ARG A 329 -9.48 11.41 -10.50
C ARG A 329 -8.62 10.27 -11.05
N SER A 330 -9.07 9.69 -12.17
CA SER A 330 -8.40 8.53 -12.77
C SER A 330 -6.92 8.78 -13.08
N GLU A 331 -6.58 9.96 -13.58
CA GLU A 331 -5.21 10.35 -13.89
C GLU A 331 -4.32 10.50 -12.66
N ILE A 332 -4.87 10.97 -11.53
CA ILE A 332 -4.14 11.10 -10.26
C ILE A 332 -3.87 9.72 -9.66
N MET A 333 -4.92 8.88 -9.55
CA MET A 333 -4.77 7.50 -9.06
C MET A 333 -3.81 6.67 -9.93
N ALA A 334 -3.90 6.80 -11.25
CA ALA A 334 -3.00 6.07 -12.15
C ALA A 334 -1.54 6.47 -11.93
N HIS A 335 -1.28 7.77 -11.83
CA HIS A 335 0.11 8.24 -11.66
C HIS A 335 0.68 7.93 -10.28
N ILE A 336 -0.13 8.00 -9.22
CA ILE A 336 0.27 7.54 -7.89
C ILE A 336 0.63 6.05 -7.92
N GLY A 337 -0.17 5.22 -8.61
CA GLY A 337 0.13 3.80 -8.81
C GLY A 337 1.48 3.59 -9.52
N GLU A 338 1.76 4.35 -10.59
CA GLU A 338 3.03 4.31 -11.30
C GLU A 338 4.23 4.67 -10.41
N LEU A 339 4.08 5.69 -9.56
CA LEU A 339 5.14 6.13 -8.66
C LEU A 339 5.38 5.13 -7.51
N THR A 340 4.31 4.67 -6.88
CA THR A 340 4.39 3.83 -5.66
C THR A 340 4.62 2.36 -5.96
N GLY A 341 4.31 1.91 -7.17
CA GLY A 341 4.24 0.50 -7.54
C GLY A 341 2.94 -0.19 -7.08
N ASN A 342 2.09 0.47 -6.32
CA ASN A 342 0.80 -0.09 -5.90
C ASN A 342 -0.21 -0.10 -7.05
N ILE A 343 -1.13 -1.05 -7.00
CA ILE A 343 -2.18 -1.19 -8.02
C ILE A 343 -3.25 -0.13 -7.77
N SER A 344 -3.71 0.52 -8.85
CA SER A 344 -4.88 1.38 -8.74
C SER A 344 -6.12 0.56 -8.35
N PRO A 345 -6.94 1.03 -7.41
CA PRO A 345 -8.18 0.35 -7.05
C PRO A 345 -9.26 0.47 -8.15
N VAL A 346 -9.02 1.30 -9.17
CA VAL A 346 -9.89 1.46 -10.35
C VAL A 346 -9.48 0.45 -11.43
N ILE A 347 -10.40 -0.43 -11.81
CA ILE A 347 -10.15 -1.58 -12.71
C ILE A 347 -9.48 -1.15 -14.02
N ASP A 348 -10.05 -0.15 -14.72
CA ASP A 348 -9.49 0.31 -16.00
C ASP A 348 -8.05 0.85 -15.86
N ASN A 349 -7.73 1.49 -14.74
CA ASN A 349 -6.37 1.96 -14.47
C ASN A 349 -5.41 0.80 -14.23
N ALA A 350 -5.83 -0.21 -13.45
CA ALA A 350 -5.03 -1.40 -13.17
C ALA A 350 -4.73 -2.18 -14.46
N GLU A 351 -5.74 -2.38 -15.31
CA GLU A 351 -5.56 -3.05 -16.59
C GLU A 351 -4.63 -2.29 -17.55
N ARG A 352 -4.74 -0.95 -17.58
CA ARG A 352 -3.79 -0.12 -18.36
C ARG A 352 -2.39 -0.19 -17.77
N PHE A 353 -2.25 -0.14 -16.46
CA PHE A 353 -0.97 -0.26 -15.76
C PHE A 353 -0.27 -1.58 -16.12
N LYS A 354 -0.97 -2.71 -16.08
CA LYS A 354 -0.48 -4.02 -16.52
C LYS A 354 0.00 -4.02 -17.98
N GLN A 355 -0.67 -3.30 -18.88
CA GLN A 355 -0.27 -3.21 -20.29
C GLN A 355 1.05 -2.45 -20.47
N PHE A 356 1.27 -1.39 -19.71
CA PHE A 356 2.49 -0.60 -19.77
C PHE A 356 3.65 -1.18 -18.96
N TYR A 357 3.32 -1.89 -17.88
CA TYR A 357 4.25 -2.47 -16.92
C TYR A 357 3.95 -3.96 -16.69
N PRO A 358 4.29 -4.85 -17.66
CA PRO A 358 3.91 -6.27 -17.61
C PRO A 358 4.41 -7.02 -16.38
N GLN A 359 5.48 -6.55 -15.72
CA GLN A 359 6.00 -7.13 -14.48
C GLN A 359 4.99 -7.06 -13.31
N TYR A 360 3.99 -6.19 -13.37
CA TYR A 360 2.90 -6.14 -12.39
C TYR A 360 1.72 -7.05 -12.74
N GLY A 361 1.79 -7.76 -13.88
CA GLY A 361 0.67 -8.53 -14.40
C GLY A 361 0.11 -9.53 -13.41
N VAL A 362 0.98 -10.28 -12.71
CA VAL A 362 0.56 -11.26 -11.69
C VAL A 362 -0.29 -10.60 -10.59
N PHE A 363 0.16 -9.47 -10.06
CA PHE A 363 -0.57 -8.77 -9.01
C PHE A 363 -1.94 -8.26 -9.48
N VAL A 364 -2.03 -7.74 -10.70
CA VAL A 364 -3.30 -7.26 -11.28
C VAL A 364 -4.26 -8.43 -11.51
N ASP A 365 -3.77 -9.53 -12.10
CA ASP A 365 -4.60 -10.71 -12.39
C ASP A 365 -5.14 -11.36 -11.10
N GLN A 366 -4.39 -11.32 -10.02
CA GLN A 366 -4.77 -11.83 -8.72
C GLN A 366 -5.91 -11.04 -8.06
N MET A 367 -6.12 -9.77 -8.45
CA MET A 367 -7.23 -8.96 -7.92
C MET A 367 -8.62 -9.56 -8.20
N GLU A 368 -8.76 -10.37 -9.26
CA GLU A 368 -10.03 -10.97 -9.66
C GLU A 368 -10.56 -11.98 -8.62
N TYR A 369 -9.66 -12.76 -8.01
CA TYR A 369 -10.02 -13.85 -7.09
C TYR A 369 -9.58 -13.63 -5.64
N GLY A 370 -8.88 -12.53 -5.38
CA GLY A 370 -8.44 -12.18 -4.02
C GLY A 370 -9.63 -11.96 -3.08
N ILE A 371 -9.43 -12.27 -1.80
CA ILE A 371 -10.40 -12.02 -0.73
C ILE A 371 -9.98 -10.84 0.14
N SER A 372 -10.95 -10.14 0.72
CA SER A 372 -10.68 -9.09 1.71
C SER A 372 -10.55 -9.69 3.12
N ARG A 373 -9.59 -9.22 3.92
CA ARG A 373 -9.50 -9.55 5.34
C ARG A 373 -10.75 -9.13 6.11
N ASN A 374 -11.45 -8.10 5.63
CA ASN A 374 -12.72 -7.63 6.22
C ASN A 374 -13.88 -8.62 6.03
N ASP A 375 -13.77 -9.56 5.08
CA ASP A 375 -14.77 -10.62 4.87
C ASP A 375 -14.57 -11.80 5.85
N ILE A 376 -13.45 -11.85 6.58
CA ILE A 376 -13.14 -12.89 7.56
C ILE A 376 -13.76 -12.50 8.90
N PRO A 377 -14.61 -13.37 9.50
CA PRO A 377 -15.20 -13.10 10.80
C PRO A 377 -14.14 -12.87 11.87
N ASP A 378 -14.33 -11.82 12.66
CA ASP A 378 -13.42 -11.46 13.78
C ASP A 378 -11.93 -11.45 13.37
N TRP A 379 -11.63 -10.81 12.24
CA TRP A 379 -10.27 -10.76 11.68
C TRP A 379 -9.20 -10.45 12.72
N LYS A 380 -9.46 -9.55 13.65
CA LYS A 380 -8.49 -9.23 14.73
C LYS A 380 -8.08 -10.46 15.54
N LYS A 381 -9.04 -11.32 15.87
CA LYS A 381 -8.81 -12.55 16.62
C LYS A 381 -8.04 -13.55 15.77
N VAL A 382 -8.43 -13.70 14.51
CA VAL A 382 -7.74 -14.57 13.54
C VAL A 382 -6.30 -14.09 13.33
N CYS A 383 -6.09 -12.81 13.09
CA CYS A 383 -4.76 -12.21 12.92
C CYS A 383 -3.85 -12.47 14.14
N GLN A 384 -4.37 -12.25 15.35
CA GLN A 384 -3.60 -12.51 16.57
C GLN A 384 -3.25 -14.01 16.71
N ALA A 385 -4.22 -14.89 16.44
CA ALA A 385 -3.99 -16.35 16.50
C ALA A 385 -2.93 -16.79 15.47
N LEU A 386 -2.96 -16.23 14.26
CA LEU A 386 -1.94 -16.50 13.24
C LEU A 386 -0.56 -16.01 13.67
N CYS A 387 -0.46 -14.80 14.23
CA CYS A 387 0.82 -14.27 14.74
C CYS A 387 1.40 -15.15 15.85
N ASP A 388 0.55 -15.58 16.81
CA ASP A 388 0.97 -16.45 17.91
C ASP A 388 1.42 -17.81 17.38
N SER A 389 0.75 -18.33 16.36
CA SER A 389 1.09 -19.60 15.71
C SER A 389 2.41 -19.51 14.95
N LEU A 390 2.62 -18.46 14.17
CA LEU A 390 3.90 -18.23 13.49
C LEU A 390 5.04 -18.10 14.48
N TYR A 391 4.83 -17.37 15.59
CA TYR A 391 5.84 -17.28 16.65
C TYR A 391 6.22 -18.65 17.22
N GLN A 392 5.23 -19.53 17.43
CA GLN A 392 5.47 -20.88 17.95
C GLN A 392 6.16 -21.79 16.92
N LEU A 393 5.74 -21.76 15.64
CA LEU A 393 6.38 -22.52 14.55
C LEU A 393 7.85 -22.15 14.40
N PHE A 394 8.13 -20.88 14.23
CA PHE A 394 9.50 -20.38 14.05
C PHE A 394 10.35 -20.50 15.33
N GLY A 395 9.73 -20.54 16.50
CA GLY A 395 10.41 -20.78 17.77
C GLY A 395 10.84 -22.22 18.00
N SER A 396 10.26 -23.19 17.26
CA SER A 396 10.56 -24.62 17.30
C SER A 396 10.43 -25.27 18.68
N GLU A 397 9.66 -24.70 19.60
CA GLU A 397 9.40 -25.22 20.93
C GLU A 397 8.19 -26.21 20.97
N HIS A 398 7.35 -26.15 19.92
CA HIS A 398 6.10 -26.90 19.79
C HIS A 398 6.09 -27.70 18.49
N THR A 399 5.34 -28.80 18.48
CA THR A 399 5.06 -29.54 17.24
C THR A 399 4.00 -28.80 16.44
N THR A 400 3.96 -29.01 15.12
CA THR A 400 2.95 -28.43 14.24
C THR A 400 1.52 -28.73 14.70
N ASP A 401 1.26 -29.96 15.17
CA ASP A 401 -0.03 -30.34 15.75
C ASP A 401 -0.41 -29.49 16.97
N GLN A 402 0.54 -29.27 17.89
CA GLN A 402 0.29 -28.45 19.09
C GLN A 402 -0.01 -26.99 18.71
N VAL A 403 0.72 -26.43 17.73
CA VAL A 403 0.49 -25.08 17.23
C VAL A 403 -0.88 -24.98 16.59
N PHE A 404 -1.21 -25.91 15.70
CA PHE A 404 -2.49 -25.95 15.01
C PHE A 404 -3.67 -26.10 15.98
N ASP A 405 -3.61 -27.03 16.93
CA ASP A 405 -4.65 -27.23 17.95
C ASP A 405 -4.88 -25.93 18.76
N THR A 406 -3.80 -25.22 19.11
CA THR A 406 -3.87 -23.94 19.82
C THR A 406 -4.54 -22.86 18.95
N TYR A 407 -4.19 -22.82 17.66
CA TYR A 407 -4.81 -21.91 16.69
C TYR A 407 -6.33 -22.15 16.61
N VAL A 408 -6.74 -23.39 16.38
CA VAL A 408 -8.17 -23.76 16.28
C VAL A 408 -8.93 -23.42 17.56
N LEU A 409 -8.40 -23.76 18.75
CA LEU A 409 -9.01 -23.40 20.04
C LEU A 409 -9.14 -21.89 20.20
N THR A 410 -8.14 -21.13 19.77
CA THR A 410 -8.16 -19.69 19.88
C THR A 410 -9.24 -19.08 19.02
N ILE A 411 -9.34 -19.44 17.74
CA ILE A 411 -10.31 -18.81 16.83
C ILE A 411 -11.73 -19.31 17.01
N SER A 412 -11.93 -20.60 17.36
CA SER A 412 -13.28 -21.15 17.63
C SER A 412 -13.89 -20.66 18.95
N GLY A 413 -13.08 -20.11 19.86
CA GLY A 413 -13.55 -19.60 21.14
C GLY A 413 -13.93 -20.70 22.15
N GLN A 414 -13.39 -21.89 22.00
CA GLN A 414 -13.62 -23.03 22.89
C GLN A 414 -12.65 -23.06 24.06
#